data_516f8307190105b5f2033310af38408b
#
_entry.id   516f8307190105b5f2033310af38408b
#
_cell.length_a   1.000
_cell.length_b   1.000
_cell.length_c   1.000
_cell.angle_alpha   90.00
_cell.angle_beta   90.00
_cell.angle_gamma   90.00
#
_symmetry.space_group_name_H-M   'P 1'
#
loop_
_entity.id
_entity.type
_entity.pdbx_description
1 polymer ?
#
loop_
_entity_poly.entity_id
_entity_poly.type
_entity_poly.pdbx_seq_one_letter_code
_entity_poly.pdbx_strand_id
1 'polypeptide(L)'
;MAYRIADMDSLFRDHILDHYRNPRCHGTLERPDARVEDANPLCGDRLRMDFRFQDGRVAEVRFTGTGCSISLASASLLCELIQGKTLEEVKAITRQDVLDLLGVDELGPVRSKCAMLALKTVKAAAYGVAIWSDEDGGTP
;
A
#
# COMPACT_ATOMS: atom_id res chain seq x y z
N MET A 1 19.29 -7.74 26.83
CA MET A 1 20.09 -8.36 25.78
C MET A 1 19.83 -7.62 24.47
N ALA A 2 20.90 -7.22 23.81
CA ALA A 2 20.75 -6.52 22.53
C ALA A 2 20.50 -7.52 21.41
N TYR A 3 19.57 -7.21 20.51
CA TYR A 3 19.37 -8.00 19.31
C TYR A 3 20.52 -7.75 18.35
N ARG A 4 20.93 -8.78 17.65
CA ARG A 4 21.85 -8.64 16.56
C ARG A 4 21.10 -8.07 15.35
N ILE A 5 21.81 -7.37 14.48
CA ILE A 5 21.22 -6.82 13.27
C ILE A 5 20.55 -7.93 12.44
N ALA A 6 21.19 -9.10 12.35
CA ALA A 6 20.61 -10.24 11.63
C ALA A 6 19.27 -10.70 12.21
N ASP A 7 19.12 -10.67 13.54
CA ASP A 7 17.89 -11.06 14.19
C ASP A 7 16.78 -10.05 13.92
N MET A 8 17.12 -8.76 13.90
CA MET A 8 16.16 -7.71 13.56
C MET A 8 15.70 -7.82 12.11
N ASP A 9 16.62 -8.07 11.19
CA ASP A 9 16.28 -8.28 9.78
C ASP A 9 15.36 -9.47 9.60
N SER A 10 15.59 -10.53 10.36
CA SER A 10 14.74 -11.71 10.33
C SER A 10 13.32 -11.40 10.80
N LEU A 11 13.18 -10.62 11.88
CA LEU A 11 11.86 -10.21 12.39
C LEU A 11 11.12 -9.35 11.38
N PHE A 12 11.78 -8.41 10.74
CA PHE A 12 11.17 -7.57 9.71
C PHE A 12 10.76 -8.40 8.51
N ARG A 13 11.60 -9.33 8.11
CA ARG A 13 11.28 -10.26 7.01
C ARG A 13 10.04 -11.07 7.33
N ASP A 14 9.94 -11.59 8.54
CA ASP A 14 8.80 -12.40 8.98
C ASP A 14 7.52 -11.58 8.97
N HIS A 15 7.58 -10.34 9.40
CA HIS A 15 6.45 -9.41 9.38
C HIS A 15 5.94 -9.17 7.95
N ILE A 16 6.85 -8.88 7.04
CA ILE A 16 6.53 -8.67 5.63
C ILE A 16 5.96 -9.94 5.02
N LEU A 17 6.56 -11.09 5.28
CA LEU A 17 6.09 -12.37 4.76
C LEU A 17 4.72 -12.74 5.31
N ASP A 18 4.43 -12.40 6.57
CA ASP A 18 3.11 -12.65 7.14
C ASP A 18 2.05 -11.86 6.37
N HIS A 19 2.27 -10.58 6.12
CA HIS A 19 1.33 -9.78 5.35
C HIS A 19 1.24 -10.20 3.89
N TYR A 20 2.31 -10.73 3.34
CA TYR A 20 2.31 -11.26 1.99
C TYR A 20 1.51 -12.56 1.88
N ARG A 21 1.70 -13.47 2.84
CA ARG A 21 1.03 -14.78 2.83
C ARG A 21 -0.41 -14.71 3.29
N ASN A 22 -0.69 -13.80 4.21
CA ASN A 22 -2.01 -13.62 4.81
C ASN A 22 -2.42 -12.15 4.69
N PRO A 23 -2.64 -11.67 3.46
CA PRO A 23 -2.95 -10.24 3.28
C PRO A 23 -4.27 -9.88 3.94
N ARG A 24 -4.25 -8.76 4.66
CA ARG A 24 -5.46 -8.19 5.26
C ARG A 24 -6.21 -7.44 4.17
N CYS A 25 -7.52 -7.42 4.28
CA CYS A 25 -8.37 -6.72 3.31
C CYS A 25 -8.24 -7.23 1.88
N HIS A 26 -7.87 -8.50 1.72
CA HIS A 26 -7.78 -9.11 0.39
C HIS A 26 -9.17 -9.34 -0.18
N GLY A 27 -9.37 -8.97 -1.44
CA GLY A 27 -10.62 -9.19 -2.13
C GLY A 27 -11.07 -7.98 -2.93
N THR A 28 -12.36 -7.94 -3.23
CA THR A 28 -13.00 -6.86 -3.97
C THR A 28 -14.24 -6.39 -3.24
N LEU A 29 -14.68 -5.18 -3.57
CA LEU A 29 -15.96 -4.65 -3.07
C LEU A 29 -16.95 -4.60 -4.21
N GLU A 30 -18.21 -4.91 -3.90
CA GLU A 30 -19.29 -4.67 -4.83
C GLU A 30 -19.65 -3.19 -4.75
N ARG A 31 -19.77 -2.56 -5.90
CA ARG A 31 -20.14 -1.13 -5.99
C ARG A 31 -19.22 -0.23 -5.16
N PRO A 32 -17.93 -0.27 -5.40
CA PRO A 32 -17.02 0.63 -4.68
C PRO A 32 -17.27 2.07 -5.11
N ASP A 33 -16.99 3.00 -4.19
CA ASP A 33 -17.03 4.43 -4.51
C ASP A 33 -15.83 4.82 -5.35
N ALA A 34 -14.71 4.13 -5.18
CA ALA A 34 -13.53 4.33 -6.00
C ALA A 34 -12.86 2.98 -6.25
N ARG A 35 -12.35 2.81 -7.45
CA ARG A 35 -11.55 1.64 -7.83
C ARG A 35 -10.34 2.16 -8.57
N VAL A 36 -9.16 1.88 -8.04
CA VAL A 36 -7.91 2.37 -8.62
C VAL A 36 -7.03 1.18 -8.95
N GLU A 37 -6.52 1.16 -10.17
CA GLU A 37 -5.56 0.15 -10.61
C GLU A 37 -4.28 0.86 -11.01
N ASP A 38 -3.15 0.28 -10.64
CA ASP A 38 -1.86 0.78 -11.06
C ASP A 38 -0.87 -0.37 -11.15
N ALA A 39 0.21 -0.13 -11.84
CA ALA A 39 1.24 -1.13 -12.08
C ALA A 39 2.61 -0.48 -12.04
N ASN A 40 3.60 -1.27 -11.60
CA ASN A 40 5.00 -0.88 -11.67
C ASN A 40 5.61 -1.67 -12.82
N PRO A 41 5.88 -1.04 -13.98
CA PRO A 41 6.39 -1.76 -15.14
C PRO A 41 7.78 -2.35 -14.94
N LEU A 42 8.56 -1.82 -13.99
CA LEU A 42 9.91 -2.32 -13.72
C LEU A 42 9.88 -3.68 -13.04
N CYS A 43 8.89 -3.93 -12.18
CA CYS A 43 8.78 -5.15 -11.41
C CYS A 43 7.66 -6.06 -11.88
N GLY A 44 6.78 -5.57 -12.75
CA GLY A 44 5.58 -6.30 -13.12
C GLY A 44 4.53 -6.35 -12.04
N ASP A 45 4.69 -5.56 -10.99
CA ASP A 45 3.70 -5.49 -9.90
C ASP A 45 2.44 -4.79 -10.39
N ARG A 46 1.29 -5.30 -9.97
CA ARG A 46 -0.01 -4.72 -10.28
C ARG A 46 -0.86 -4.74 -9.02
N LEU A 47 -1.54 -3.62 -8.77
CA LEU A 47 -2.47 -3.49 -7.65
C LEU A 47 -3.79 -2.92 -8.14
N ARG A 48 -4.86 -3.45 -7.59
CA ARG A 48 -6.19 -2.89 -7.72
C ARG A 48 -6.75 -2.74 -6.32
N MET A 49 -7.24 -1.55 -5.99
CA MET A 49 -7.81 -1.27 -4.69
C MET A 49 -9.21 -0.71 -4.86
N ASP A 50 -10.14 -1.28 -4.12
CA ASP A 50 -11.54 -0.86 -4.09
C ASP A 50 -11.81 -0.17 -2.76
N PHE A 51 -12.45 0.98 -2.80
CA PHE A 51 -12.72 1.81 -1.63
C PHE A 51 -14.19 2.12 -1.53
N ARG A 52 -14.67 2.13 -0.29
CA ARG A 52 -15.99 2.68 0.03
C ARG A 52 -15.79 3.79 1.05
N PHE A 53 -16.39 4.94 0.77
CA PHE A 53 -16.27 6.12 1.63
C PHE A 53 -17.57 6.40 2.32
N GLN A 54 -17.48 6.92 3.54
CA GLN A 54 -18.66 7.36 4.29
C GLN A 54 -18.26 8.51 5.20
N ASP A 55 -18.97 9.62 5.09
CA ASP A 55 -18.73 10.79 5.93
C ASP A 55 -17.29 11.31 5.87
N GLY A 56 -16.71 11.27 4.66
CA GLY A 56 -15.34 11.73 4.45
C GLY A 56 -14.26 10.79 4.98
N ARG A 57 -14.63 9.56 5.30
CA ARG A 57 -13.70 8.54 5.81
C ARG A 57 -13.70 7.32 4.92
N VAL A 58 -12.62 6.56 5.01
CA VAL A 58 -12.55 5.25 4.35
C VAL A 58 -13.32 4.25 5.21
N ALA A 59 -14.52 3.88 4.75
CA ALA A 59 -15.35 2.92 5.45
C ALA A 59 -14.85 1.50 5.26
N GLU A 60 -14.50 1.15 4.02
CA GLU A 60 -13.95 -0.16 3.67
C GLU A 60 -12.92 -0.01 2.56
N VAL A 61 -11.95 -0.90 2.57
CA VAL A 61 -10.98 -1.02 1.49
C VAL A 61 -10.65 -2.49 1.29
N ARG A 62 -10.49 -2.88 0.04
CA ARG A 62 -10.05 -4.22 -0.33
C ARG A 62 -9.05 -4.08 -1.47
N PHE A 63 -8.15 -5.06 -1.58
CA PHE A 63 -7.21 -5.05 -2.67
C PHE A 63 -6.99 -6.43 -3.25
N THR A 64 -6.62 -6.46 -4.52
CA THR A 64 -6.08 -7.64 -5.19
C THR A 64 -4.85 -7.19 -5.96
N GLY A 65 -3.99 -8.13 -6.25
CA GLY A 65 -2.81 -7.78 -7.03
C GLY A 65 -1.88 -8.95 -7.20
N THR A 66 -0.88 -8.72 -8.04
CA THR A 66 0.23 -9.65 -8.25
C THR A 66 1.52 -8.86 -8.15
N GLY A 67 2.56 -9.48 -7.65
CA GLY A 67 3.83 -8.79 -7.52
C GLY A 67 4.69 -9.40 -6.42
N CYS A 68 5.71 -8.65 -6.04
CA CYS A 68 6.65 -9.11 -5.04
C CYS A 68 6.07 -8.98 -3.63
N SER A 69 6.75 -9.60 -2.67
CA SER A 69 6.31 -9.58 -1.28
C SER A 69 6.23 -8.15 -0.71
N ILE A 70 7.10 -7.26 -1.14
CA ILE A 70 7.10 -5.86 -0.66
C ILE A 70 5.84 -5.13 -1.13
N SER A 71 5.47 -5.27 -2.42
CA SER A 71 4.27 -4.63 -2.96
C SER A 71 3.02 -5.07 -2.22
N LEU A 72 2.85 -6.38 -2.07
CA LEU A 72 1.64 -6.93 -1.50
C LEU A 72 1.57 -6.73 0.00
N ALA A 73 2.71 -6.82 0.69
CA ALA A 73 2.76 -6.52 2.12
C ALA A 73 2.45 -5.03 2.39
N SER A 74 2.98 -4.14 1.57
CA SER A 74 2.69 -2.71 1.69
C SER A 74 1.20 -2.42 1.50
N ALA A 75 0.58 -3.06 0.50
CA ALA A 75 -0.86 -2.92 0.27
C ALA A 75 -1.66 -3.42 1.46
N SER A 76 -1.31 -4.58 2.01
CA SER A 76 -1.96 -5.13 3.19
C SER A 76 -1.86 -4.21 4.39
N LEU A 77 -0.67 -3.71 4.67
CA LEU A 77 -0.42 -2.81 5.80
C LEU A 77 -1.16 -1.48 5.65
N LEU A 78 -1.13 -0.91 4.45
CA LEU A 78 -1.83 0.35 4.20
C LEU A 78 -3.35 0.18 4.28
N CYS A 79 -3.89 -0.91 3.75
CA CYS A 79 -5.31 -1.18 3.85
C CYS A 79 -5.77 -1.22 5.31
N GLU A 80 -5.01 -1.90 6.15
CA GLU A 80 -5.30 -1.95 7.58
C GLU A 80 -5.25 -0.56 8.21
N LEU A 81 -4.23 0.20 7.86
CA LEU A 81 -4.00 1.52 8.44
C LEU A 81 -5.10 2.51 8.11
N ILE A 82 -5.54 2.53 6.85
CA ILE A 82 -6.43 3.59 6.37
C ILE A 82 -7.91 3.37 6.68
N GLN A 83 -8.33 2.18 7.02
CA GLN A 83 -9.72 1.95 7.38
C GLN A 83 -10.10 2.79 8.59
N GLY A 84 -11.16 3.58 8.44
CA GLY A 84 -11.63 4.48 9.48
C GLY A 84 -10.96 5.87 9.48
N LYS A 85 -9.92 6.06 8.68
CA LYS A 85 -9.25 7.36 8.60
C LYS A 85 -10.00 8.29 7.65
N THR A 86 -9.87 9.60 7.92
CA THR A 86 -10.42 10.62 7.03
C THR A 86 -9.60 10.67 5.75
N LEU A 87 -10.21 11.20 4.69
CA LEU A 87 -9.48 11.38 3.43
C LEU A 87 -8.28 12.31 3.60
N GLU A 88 -8.40 13.32 4.45
CA GLU A 88 -7.29 14.22 4.73
C GLU A 88 -6.12 13.50 5.42
N GLU A 89 -6.42 12.59 6.34
CA GLU A 89 -5.40 11.77 6.99
C GLU A 89 -4.72 10.85 5.99
N VAL A 90 -5.49 10.29 5.05
CA VAL A 90 -4.93 9.43 4.00
C VAL A 90 -4.01 10.22 3.08
N LYS A 91 -4.41 11.44 2.71
CA LYS A 91 -3.56 12.32 1.88
C LYS A 91 -2.25 12.68 2.56
N ALA A 92 -2.22 12.67 3.88
CA ALA A 92 -1.04 13.05 4.66
C ALA A 92 -0.04 11.91 4.84
N ILE A 93 -0.37 10.69 4.46
CA ILE A 93 0.55 9.54 4.59
C ILE A 93 1.78 9.77 3.71
N THR A 94 2.95 9.59 4.31
CA THR A 94 4.22 9.84 3.64
C THR A 94 4.94 8.54 3.30
N ARG A 95 5.97 8.67 2.47
CA ARG A 95 6.88 7.56 2.18
C ARG A 95 7.47 6.98 3.47
N GLN A 96 7.85 7.86 4.41
CA GLN A 96 8.42 7.43 5.69
C GLN A 96 7.42 6.59 6.49
N ASP A 97 6.14 6.95 6.44
CA ASP A 97 5.10 6.18 7.10
C ASP A 97 5.04 4.75 6.57
N VAL A 98 5.18 4.57 5.26
CA VAL A 98 5.19 3.24 4.65
C VAL A 98 6.42 2.45 5.10
N LEU A 99 7.58 3.07 5.13
CA LEU A 99 8.81 2.42 5.61
C LEU A 99 8.65 1.98 7.07
N ASP A 100 8.04 2.81 7.89
CA ASP A 100 7.79 2.50 9.28
C ASP A 100 6.83 1.31 9.41
N LEU A 101 5.80 1.25 8.58
CA LEU A 101 4.87 0.12 8.56
C LEU A 101 5.56 -1.19 8.18
N LEU A 102 6.48 -1.13 7.23
CA LEU A 102 7.25 -2.28 6.80
C LEU A 102 8.31 -2.67 7.84
N GLY A 103 8.66 -1.77 8.74
CA GLY A 103 9.67 -1.99 9.75
C GLY A 103 11.08 -1.91 9.20
N VAL A 104 11.30 -1.12 8.16
CA VAL A 104 12.62 -0.95 7.55
C VAL A 104 13.00 0.53 7.52
N ASP A 105 14.29 0.82 7.59
CA ASP A 105 14.78 2.19 7.53
C ASP A 105 14.84 2.69 6.11
N GLU A 106 15.20 1.81 5.18
CA GLU A 106 15.46 2.18 3.81
C GLU A 106 15.30 0.98 2.89
N LEU A 107 14.90 1.25 1.65
CA LEU A 107 14.79 0.24 0.60
C LEU A 107 15.63 0.70 -0.59
N GLY A 108 16.18 -0.26 -1.33
CA GLY A 108 16.86 0.03 -2.58
C GLY A 108 15.89 0.63 -3.62
N PRO A 109 16.40 1.19 -4.73
CA PRO A 109 15.57 1.91 -5.71
C PRO A 109 14.40 1.10 -6.24
N VAL A 110 14.61 -0.17 -6.57
CA VAL A 110 13.55 -1.02 -7.12
C VAL A 110 12.50 -1.34 -6.08
N ARG A 111 12.92 -1.77 -4.89
CA ARG A 111 12.00 -2.12 -3.81
C ARG A 111 11.25 -0.92 -3.28
N SER A 112 11.87 0.26 -3.31
CA SER A 112 11.21 1.49 -2.94
C SER A 112 10.02 1.76 -3.85
N LYS A 113 10.16 1.53 -5.15
CA LYS A 113 9.05 1.68 -6.09
C LYS A 113 7.96 0.65 -5.82
N CYS A 114 8.32 -0.58 -5.48
CA CYS A 114 7.35 -1.61 -5.13
C CYS A 114 6.54 -1.20 -3.89
N ALA A 115 7.21 -0.69 -2.86
CA ALA A 115 6.54 -0.25 -1.64
C ALA A 115 5.64 0.96 -1.90
N MET A 116 6.08 1.88 -2.73
CA MET A 116 5.34 3.11 -3.00
C MET A 116 4.14 2.91 -3.94
N LEU A 117 4.06 1.79 -4.64
CA LEU A 117 2.92 1.50 -5.53
C LEU A 117 1.61 1.53 -4.74
N ALA A 118 1.57 0.88 -3.58
CA ALA A 118 0.38 0.86 -2.75
C ALA A 118 0.02 2.26 -2.24
N LEU A 119 1.02 3.03 -1.81
CA LEU A 119 0.78 4.40 -1.33
C LEU A 119 0.23 5.28 -2.45
N LYS A 120 0.79 5.17 -3.64
CA LYS A 120 0.35 5.91 -4.81
C LYS A 120 -1.11 5.59 -5.14
N THR A 121 -1.46 4.32 -5.09
CA THR A 121 -2.83 3.85 -5.36
C THR A 121 -3.82 4.40 -4.33
N VAL A 122 -3.45 4.34 -3.05
CA VAL A 122 -4.27 4.85 -1.95
C VAL A 122 -4.48 6.36 -2.09
N LYS A 123 -3.42 7.09 -2.39
CA LYS A 123 -3.52 8.54 -2.55
C LYS A 123 -4.35 8.93 -3.77
N ALA A 124 -4.25 8.18 -4.85
CA ALA A 124 -5.07 8.43 -6.03
C ALA A 124 -6.57 8.37 -5.68
N ALA A 125 -6.97 7.39 -4.89
CA ALA A 125 -8.34 7.29 -4.44
C ALA A 125 -8.76 8.47 -3.56
N ALA A 126 -7.88 8.89 -2.65
CA ALA A 126 -8.16 10.00 -1.74
C ALA A 126 -8.29 11.33 -2.48
N TYR A 127 -7.54 11.51 -3.55
CA TYR A 127 -7.61 12.72 -4.38
C TYR A 127 -8.70 12.65 -5.45
N GLY A 128 -9.39 11.52 -5.57
CA GLY A 128 -10.45 11.36 -6.54
C GLY A 128 -9.99 11.04 -7.96
N VAL A 129 -8.76 10.58 -8.11
CA VAL A 129 -8.22 10.16 -9.41
C VAL A 129 -8.52 8.68 -9.59
N ALA A 130 -9.31 8.32 -10.59
CA ALA A 130 -9.73 6.94 -10.81
C ALA A 130 -8.59 6.05 -11.31
N ILE A 131 -7.67 6.62 -12.07
CA ILE A 131 -6.51 5.93 -12.58
C ILE A 131 -5.29 6.81 -12.37
N TRP A 132 -4.28 6.25 -11.75
CA TRP A 132 -3.02 6.92 -11.55
C TRP A 132 -2.02 6.35 -12.55
N SER A 133 -1.42 7.19 -13.37
CA SER A 133 -0.48 6.77 -14.38
C SER A 133 0.82 7.56 -14.27
N ASP A 134 1.94 6.89 -14.44
CA ASP A 134 3.23 7.57 -14.49
C ASP A 134 3.34 8.49 -15.69
N GLU A 135 2.55 8.24 -16.74
CA GLU A 135 2.50 9.09 -17.91
C GLU A 135 1.94 10.46 -17.59
N ASP A 136 1.13 10.56 -16.53
CA ASP A 136 0.58 11.83 -16.07
C ASP A 136 1.56 12.60 -15.20
N GLY A 137 2.82 12.21 -15.21
CA GLY A 137 3.85 12.85 -14.41
C GLY A 137 3.89 12.38 -12.97
N GLY A 138 3.11 11.37 -12.64
CA GLY A 138 3.06 10.83 -11.29
C GLY A 138 2.51 11.78 -10.25
N THR A 139 1.81 12.82 -10.63
CA THR A 139 1.23 13.77 -9.69
C THR A 139 -0.27 13.65 -9.67
N PRO A 140 -0.85 13.57 -8.49
CA PRO A 140 -2.29 13.60 -8.36
C PRO A 140 -2.85 14.96 -8.67
#